data_c684cb82cd6cf8d1acf57a0bbe64524b
#
_entry.id   c684cb82cd6cf8d1acf57a0bbe64524b
#
_cell.length_a   1.000
_cell.length_b   1.000
_cell.length_c   1.000
_cell.angle_alpha   90.00
_cell.angle_beta   90.00
_cell.angle_gamma   90.00
#
_symmetry.space_group_name_H-M   'P 1'
#
loop_
_entity.id
_entity.type
_entity.pdbx_description
1 polymer ?
#
loop_
_entity_poly.entity_id
_entity_poly.type
_entity_poly.pdbx_seq_one_letter_code
_entity_poly.pdbx_strand_id
1 'polypeptide(L)'
;MIRNNQHISRRNALRTVAGVALASVAGCLNDGGSSGTSGSGTTASDSEEPLKRVTIEGTALVVELLAEADVDQVNLIQPNGELFRKRDVAAGVQQVSFEIGTAYEPGEYRVVALKGEETVAESTTDIEPEIRIQDVGLYRNSPDKPWDEIYGDTETDRLKNGEAFATVTNAGTGPDAIVELVFSGDVPNPIENPRGSGMYETKQVVVSPGETVDLFSNSFPFGSESEKGMGCSTDGNSGQFTALVETRVNGNGITKAFDVEYSGSEKMSDCEVAITEA
;
A
#
# COMPACT_ATOMS: atom_id res chain seq x y z
N MET A 1 -42.85 -5.47 -10.03
CA MET A 1 -41.80 -6.32 -9.46
C MET A 1 -40.48 -5.64 -9.77
N ILE A 2 -39.94 -4.95 -8.79
CA ILE A 2 -38.67 -4.21 -8.90
C ILE A 2 -37.58 -5.16 -8.42
N ARG A 3 -36.73 -5.62 -9.31
CA ARG A 3 -35.52 -6.39 -8.96
C ARG A 3 -34.44 -5.40 -8.53
N ASN A 4 -34.14 -5.40 -7.26
CA ASN A 4 -33.00 -4.68 -6.68
C ASN A 4 -31.72 -5.49 -7.03
N ASN A 5 -30.98 -5.07 -8.03
CA ASN A 5 -29.67 -5.59 -8.33
C ASN A 5 -28.68 -4.89 -7.39
N GLN A 6 -28.35 -5.53 -6.28
CA GLN A 6 -27.22 -5.11 -5.46
C GLN A 6 -25.93 -5.58 -6.14
N HIS A 7 -25.24 -4.68 -6.82
CA HIS A 7 -23.87 -4.88 -7.24
C HIS A 7 -22.98 -4.98 -5.99
N ILE A 8 -22.55 -6.19 -5.68
CA ILE A 8 -21.54 -6.42 -4.64
C ILE A 8 -20.21 -5.92 -5.19
N SER A 9 -19.74 -4.81 -4.65
CA SER A 9 -18.45 -4.24 -5.03
C SER A 9 -17.31 -5.16 -4.53
N ARG A 10 -16.32 -5.43 -5.37
CA ARG A 10 -15.09 -6.18 -5.05
C ARG A 10 -14.36 -5.67 -3.80
N ARG A 11 -14.59 -4.40 -3.43
CA ARG A 11 -14.02 -3.79 -2.20
C ARG A 11 -14.39 -4.51 -0.90
N ASN A 12 -15.46 -5.29 -0.88
CA ASN A 12 -15.91 -5.96 0.33
C ASN A 12 -15.39 -7.39 0.49
N ALA A 13 -14.84 -8.01 -0.55
CA ALA A 13 -14.32 -9.38 -0.50
C ALA A 13 -12.89 -9.49 0.04
N LEU A 14 -12.10 -8.40 0.00
CA LEU A 14 -10.68 -8.39 0.37
C LEU A 14 -10.39 -7.85 1.80
N ARG A 15 -11.41 -7.61 2.62
CA ARG A 15 -11.22 -7.23 4.02
C ARG A 15 -11.25 -8.44 4.93
N THR A 16 -10.27 -9.32 4.83
CA THR A 16 -10.05 -10.40 5.79
C THR A 16 -8.81 -10.10 6.64
N VAL A 17 -9.03 -9.38 7.71
CA VAL A 17 -8.56 -9.60 9.08
C VAL A 17 -7.11 -10.05 9.25
N ALA A 18 -6.22 -9.09 9.44
CA ALA A 18 -5.02 -9.32 10.25
C ALA A 18 -5.43 -9.26 11.73
N GLY A 19 -5.65 -10.40 12.35
CA GLY A 19 -5.89 -10.53 13.79
C GLY A 19 -4.62 -10.18 14.56
N VAL A 20 -4.64 -9.09 15.31
CA VAL A 20 -3.60 -8.72 16.26
C VAL A 20 -3.70 -9.63 17.46
N ALA A 21 -2.78 -10.58 17.60
CA ALA A 21 -2.58 -11.33 18.83
C ALA A 21 -1.82 -10.45 19.84
N LEU A 22 -2.53 -9.97 20.85
CA LEU A 22 -1.94 -9.36 22.04
C LEU A 22 -1.24 -10.43 22.87
N ALA A 23 0.08 -10.54 22.76
CA ALA A 23 0.90 -11.29 23.70
C ALA A 23 1.32 -10.37 24.85
N SER A 24 0.68 -10.55 26.00
CA SER A 24 1.11 -9.98 27.26
C SER A 24 2.37 -10.69 27.76
N VAL A 25 3.50 -10.00 27.82
CA VAL A 25 4.69 -10.46 28.52
C VAL A 25 4.87 -9.64 29.79
N ALA A 26 4.55 -10.26 30.91
CA ALA A 26 5.06 -9.87 32.23
C ALA A 26 6.38 -10.60 32.46
N GLY A 27 7.43 -9.91 32.87
CA GLY A 27 8.68 -10.60 33.21
C GLY A 27 9.83 -9.69 33.61
N CYS A 28 9.94 -9.43 34.88
CA CYS A 28 11.06 -9.37 35.81
C CYS A 28 12.43 -8.80 35.40
N LEU A 29 12.82 -7.87 36.23
CA LEU A 29 14.14 -7.35 36.54
C LEU A 29 15.21 -8.46 36.69
N ASN A 30 16.38 -8.29 36.13
CA ASN A 30 17.64 -8.50 36.87
C ASN A 30 18.81 -7.71 36.27
N ASP A 31 19.63 -7.30 37.16
CA ASP A 31 20.76 -6.39 37.16
C ASP A 31 21.98 -6.93 36.37
N GLY A 32 22.78 -6.02 35.78
CA GLY A 32 24.23 -6.23 35.64
C GLY A 32 24.83 -6.20 34.23
N GLY A 33 25.53 -5.09 33.87
CA GLY A 33 26.79 -5.16 33.09
C GLY A 33 26.80 -4.59 31.69
N SER A 34 27.18 -3.34 31.58
CA SER A 34 28.05 -2.63 30.58
C SER A 34 28.41 -3.30 29.24
N SER A 35 28.03 -2.69 28.16
CA SER A 35 28.90 -2.02 27.14
C SER A 35 28.16 -1.73 25.83
N GLY A 36 28.31 -0.52 25.39
CA GLY A 36 27.75 0.25 24.29
C GLY A 36 27.46 -0.41 22.94
N THR A 37 26.34 0.04 22.42
CA THR A 37 26.18 0.27 20.97
C THR A 37 25.05 1.30 20.81
N SER A 38 25.35 2.38 20.09
CA SER A 38 24.46 3.49 19.82
C SER A 38 23.25 3.04 19.00
N GLY A 39 22.13 2.85 19.66
CA GLY A 39 20.82 2.85 19.04
C GLY A 39 20.15 4.17 19.40
N SER A 40 19.72 4.95 18.44
CA SER A 40 18.88 6.13 18.65
C SER A 40 17.57 5.68 19.31
N GLY A 41 17.63 5.46 20.60
CA GLY A 41 16.48 5.31 21.46
C GLY A 41 16.06 6.70 21.88
N THR A 42 14.87 7.12 21.55
CA THR A 42 14.18 8.24 22.16
C THR A 42 14.25 8.05 23.66
N THR A 43 15.07 8.84 24.32
CA THR A 43 15.12 8.92 25.79
C THR A 43 13.74 9.40 26.24
N ALA A 44 13.02 8.50 26.91
CA ALA A 44 11.88 8.90 27.73
C ALA A 44 12.42 9.79 28.85
N SER A 45 12.28 11.10 28.67
CA SER A 45 12.36 12.04 29.77
C SER A 45 11.09 11.86 30.60
N ASP A 46 11.24 11.67 31.92
CA ASP A 46 10.18 11.73 32.94
C ASP A 46 9.65 13.16 33.13
N SER A 47 9.30 13.85 32.06
CA SER A 47 8.46 15.01 32.04
C SER A 47 7.14 14.62 31.43
N GLU A 48 6.05 14.96 32.07
CA GLU A 48 4.67 14.76 31.64
C GLU A 48 4.39 15.61 30.39
N GLU A 49 5.08 15.29 29.27
CA GLU A 49 4.84 15.95 28.01
C GLU A 49 3.41 15.65 27.55
N PRO A 50 2.62 16.68 27.20
CA PRO A 50 1.22 16.52 26.80
C PRO A 50 1.01 15.56 25.61
N LEU A 51 2.01 15.42 24.73
CA LEU A 51 1.98 14.54 23.56
C LEU A 51 2.42 13.13 23.97
N LYS A 52 1.46 12.20 23.99
CA LYS A 52 1.71 10.79 24.34
C LYS A 52 2.24 9.98 23.15
N ARG A 53 1.70 10.20 21.96
CA ARG A 53 2.03 9.46 20.74
C ARG A 53 1.62 10.24 19.50
N VAL A 54 2.45 10.14 18.45
CA VAL A 54 2.12 10.60 17.09
C VAL A 54 2.31 9.42 16.14
N THR A 55 1.31 9.10 15.32
CA THR A 55 1.35 7.96 14.39
C THR A 55 0.50 8.22 13.17
N ILE A 56 0.78 7.49 12.07
CA ILE A 56 -0.08 7.46 10.89
C ILE A 56 -1.00 6.25 10.97
N GLU A 57 -2.30 6.48 10.82
CA GLU A 57 -3.34 5.46 10.74
C GLU A 57 -4.13 5.65 9.44
N GLY A 58 -3.99 4.73 8.50
CA GLY A 58 -4.55 4.90 7.16
C GLY A 58 -3.96 6.11 6.44
N THR A 59 -4.78 7.12 6.19
CA THR A 59 -4.40 8.39 5.56
C THR A 59 -4.39 9.58 6.52
N ALA A 60 -4.49 9.34 7.81
CA ALA A 60 -4.52 10.38 8.83
C ALA A 60 -3.33 10.30 9.80
N LEU A 61 -2.78 11.45 10.16
CA LEU A 61 -1.88 11.58 11.29
C LEU A 61 -2.72 11.72 12.56
N VAL A 62 -2.48 10.82 13.51
CA VAL A 62 -3.19 10.73 14.79
C VAL A 62 -2.24 11.15 15.90
N VAL A 63 -2.68 12.07 16.74
CA VAL A 63 -1.97 12.58 17.91
C VAL A 63 -2.74 12.18 19.16
N GLU A 64 -2.13 11.33 20.00
CA GLU A 64 -2.67 11.01 21.31
C GLU A 64 -2.12 11.99 22.35
N LEU A 65 -3.00 12.48 23.20
CA LEU A 65 -2.69 13.38 24.32
C LEU A 65 -2.79 12.65 25.65
N LEU A 66 -2.03 13.07 26.64
CA LEU A 66 -2.24 12.59 28.01
C LEU A 66 -3.62 13.02 28.53
N ALA A 67 -4.22 12.22 29.41
CA ALA A 67 -5.59 12.45 29.93
C ALA A 67 -5.76 13.81 30.65
N GLU A 68 -4.69 14.32 31.25
CA GLU A 68 -4.65 15.58 31.99
C GLU A 68 -3.87 16.68 31.26
N ALA A 69 -3.63 16.48 29.94
CA ALA A 69 -2.92 17.45 29.13
C ALA A 69 -3.70 18.77 29.05
N ASP A 70 -3.07 19.84 29.49
CA ASP A 70 -3.61 21.20 29.40
C ASP A 70 -3.26 21.81 28.03
N VAL A 71 -3.94 21.33 26.98
CA VAL A 71 -3.75 21.70 25.57
C VAL A 71 -5.05 22.25 25.01
N ASP A 72 -4.98 23.40 24.40
CA ASP A 72 -6.14 24.04 23.75
C ASP A 72 -6.14 23.84 22.22
N GLN A 73 -4.96 23.64 21.63
CA GLN A 73 -4.80 23.51 20.19
C GLN A 73 -3.61 22.61 19.84
N VAL A 74 -3.73 21.86 18.77
CA VAL A 74 -2.62 21.14 18.12
C VAL A 74 -2.47 21.65 16.69
N ASN A 75 -1.26 22.02 16.33
CA ASN A 75 -0.86 22.45 14.99
C ASN A 75 0.00 21.37 14.34
N LEU A 76 -0.26 21.09 13.08
CA LEU A 76 0.59 20.27 12.21
C LEU A 76 1.31 21.19 11.23
N ILE A 77 2.63 21.18 11.27
CA ILE A 77 3.52 21.97 10.42
C ILE A 77 4.16 21.02 9.40
N GLN A 78 4.13 21.40 8.14
CA GLN A 78 4.71 20.61 7.03
C GLN A 78 6.22 20.87 6.88
N PRO A 79 6.94 20.07 6.07
CA PRO A 79 8.39 20.14 5.96
C PRO A 79 8.94 21.52 5.54
N ASN A 80 8.19 22.28 4.75
CA ASN A 80 8.56 23.64 4.35
C ASN A 80 8.39 24.70 5.47
N GLY A 81 7.91 24.29 6.66
CA GLY A 81 7.67 25.17 7.81
C GLY A 81 6.31 25.88 7.82
N GLU A 82 5.47 25.66 6.81
CA GLU A 82 4.12 26.23 6.79
C GLU A 82 3.13 25.40 7.61
N LEU A 83 2.10 26.07 8.13
CA LEU A 83 1.02 25.41 8.84
C LEU A 83 0.21 24.54 7.86
N PHE A 84 0.29 23.24 8.02
CA PHE A 84 -0.56 22.31 7.25
C PHE A 84 -2.02 22.40 7.71
N ARG A 85 -2.23 22.26 9.02
CA ARG A 85 -3.58 22.30 9.64
C ARG A 85 -3.50 22.49 11.14
N LYS A 86 -4.58 23.03 11.73
CA LYS A 86 -4.74 23.12 13.17
C LYS A 86 -6.02 22.44 13.64
N ARG A 87 -6.04 21.98 14.88
CA ARG A 87 -7.19 21.43 15.58
C ARG A 87 -7.30 22.04 16.96
N ASP A 88 -8.48 22.55 17.29
CA ASP A 88 -8.81 22.97 18.65
C ASP A 88 -9.10 21.70 19.48
N VAL A 89 -8.64 21.69 20.72
CA VAL A 89 -8.75 20.59 21.67
C VAL A 89 -9.70 20.99 22.78
N ALA A 90 -10.86 20.34 22.83
CA ALA A 90 -11.80 20.56 23.95
C ALA A 90 -11.31 19.80 25.20
N ALA A 91 -11.70 20.28 26.39
CA ALA A 91 -11.36 19.66 27.66
C ALA A 91 -11.73 18.17 27.67
N GLY A 92 -10.77 17.31 28.05
CA GLY A 92 -10.93 15.86 28.12
C GLY A 92 -10.76 15.11 26.80
N VAL A 93 -10.47 15.78 25.68
CA VAL A 93 -10.11 15.14 24.41
C VAL A 93 -8.69 14.57 24.54
N GLN A 94 -8.54 13.27 24.27
CA GLN A 94 -7.26 12.55 24.36
C GLN A 94 -6.68 12.19 22.98
N GLN A 95 -7.37 12.54 21.91
CA GLN A 95 -6.92 12.25 20.55
C GLN A 95 -7.41 13.31 19.57
N VAL A 96 -6.54 13.76 18.70
CA VAL A 96 -6.88 14.58 17.53
C VAL A 96 -6.30 13.94 16.27
N SER A 97 -6.95 14.14 15.12
CA SER A 97 -6.48 13.60 13.85
C SER A 97 -6.42 14.67 12.76
N PHE A 98 -5.44 14.52 11.87
CA PHE A 98 -5.22 15.36 10.71
C PHE A 98 -5.28 14.47 9.47
N GLU A 99 -6.28 14.66 8.63
CA GLU A 99 -6.33 14.00 7.33
C GLU A 99 -5.22 14.58 6.43
N ILE A 100 -4.19 13.78 6.14
CA ILE A 100 -3.09 14.15 5.24
C ILE A 100 -3.35 13.66 3.81
N GLY A 101 -4.15 12.58 3.66
CA GLY A 101 -4.49 12.00 2.37
C GLY A 101 -3.27 11.40 1.66
N THR A 102 -3.29 11.46 0.32
CA THR A 102 -2.20 11.01 -0.55
C THR A 102 -1.73 12.13 -1.49
N ALA A 103 -1.86 13.38 -1.06
CA ALA A 103 -1.43 14.57 -1.81
C ALA A 103 -0.76 15.55 -0.82
N TYR A 104 0.31 15.12 -0.20
CA TYR A 104 1.09 15.86 0.78
C TYR A 104 2.55 15.95 0.31
N GLU A 105 3.32 16.87 0.90
CA GLU A 105 4.77 16.96 0.68
C GLU A 105 5.47 15.96 1.62
N PRO A 106 6.22 14.97 1.12
CA PRO A 106 6.93 14.03 1.98
C PRO A 106 8.05 14.72 2.75
N GLY A 107 8.34 14.24 3.96
CA GLY A 107 9.41 14.71 4.83
C GLY A 107 9.00 14.86 6.29
N GLU A 108 9.82 15.59 7.06
CA GLU A 108 9.65 15.77 8.49
C GLU A 108 8.51 16.76 8.80
N TYR A 109 7.46 16.26 9.42
CA TYR A 109 6.34 17.04 9.96
C TYR A 109 6.54 17.31 11.44
N ARG A 110 6.07 18.48 11.88
CA ARG A 110 6.16 18.90 13.27
C ARG A 110 4.77 19.09 13.87
N VAL A 111 4.53 18.40 14.97
CA VAL A 111 3.30 18.52 15.77
C VAL A 111 3.60 19.43 16.95
N VAL A 112 2.84 20.52 17.07
CA VAL A 112 3.00 21.53 18.13
C VAL A 112 1.72 21.61 18.95
N ALA A 113 1.80 21.29 20.23
CA ALA A 113 0.70 21.45 21.18
C ALA A 113 0.80 22.81 21.87
N LEU A 114 -0.32 23.51 21.93
CA LEU A 114 -0.40 24.87 22.45
C LEU A 114 -1.39 24.98 23.60
N LYS A 115 -1.05 25.84 24.58
CA LYS A 115 -1.96 26.38 25.59
C LYS A 115 -2.05 27.90 25.42
N GLY A 116 -3.18 28.37 24.91
CA GLY A 116 -3.28 29.76 24.42
C GLY A 116 -2.28 30.00 23.28
N GLU A 117 -1.31 30.89 23.50
CA GLU A 117 -0.24 31.18 22.53
C GLU A 117 1.10 30.50 22.88
N GLU A 118 1.17 29.80 24.01
CA GLU A 118 2.39 29.13 24.49
C GLU A 118 2.51 27.72 23.95
N THR A 119 3.69 27.35 23.42
CA THR A 119 4.02 25.96 23.06
C THR A 119 4.30 25.16 24.31
N VAL A 120 3.51 24.12 24.58
CA VAL A 120 3.62 23.26 25.76
C VAL A 120 4.25 21.90 25.43
N ALA A 121 4.24 21.47 24.17
CA ALA A 121 4.96 20.31 23.69
C ALA A 121 5.16 20.37 22.18
N GLU A 122 6.20 19.67 21.72
CA GLU A 122 6.51 19.53 20.30
C GLU A 122 7.03 18.11 20.02
N SER A 123 6.64 17.56 18.86
CA SER A 123 7.14 16.26 18.39
C SER A 123 7.32 16.32 16.87
N THR A 124 8.33 15.63 16.36
CA THR A 124 8.55 15.46 14.93
C THR A 124 8.23 14.05 14.48
N THR A 125 7.78 13.91 13.26
CA THR A 125 7.53 12.62 12.60
C THR A 125 7.84 12.74 11.12
N ASP A 126 8.54 11.74 10.60
CA ASP A 126 8.82 11.64 9.19
C ASP A 126 7.66 10.95 8.47
N ILE A 127 7.15 11.58 7.40
CA ILE A 127 6.01 11.05 6.63
C ILE A 127 6.48 10.88 5.19
N GLU A 128 6.98 9.70 4.88
CA GLU A 128 7.46 9.31 3.55
C GLU A 128 6.92 7.95 3.15
N PRO A 129 6.29 7.82 1.98
CA PRO A 129 5.89 6.52 1.46
C PRO A 129 7.09 5.81 0.83
N GLU A 130 7.13 4.49 0.96
CA GLU A 130 8.09 3.63 0.28
C GLU A 130 7.36 2.45 -0.35
N ILE A 131 6.88 2.64 -1.58
CA ILE A 131 6.18 1.58 -2.32
C ILE A 131 7.21 0.64 -2.96
N ARG A 132 6.99 -0.66 -2.79
CA ARG A 132 7.80 -1.73 -3.39
C ARG A 132 6.90 -2.74 -4.06
N ILE A 133 7.25 -3.13 -5.30
CA ILE A 133 6.64 -4.28 -5.97
C ILE A 133 7.29 -5.52 -5.36
N GLN A 134 6.48 -6.39 -4.76
CA GLN A 134 6.95 -7.62 -4.14
C GLN A 134 6.98 -8.75 -5.15
N ASP A 135 5.85 -8.97 -5.83
CA ASP A 135 5.63 -10.10 -6.72
C ASP A 135 4.68 -9.73 -7.86
N VAL A 136 4.71 -10.52 -8.92
CA VAL A 136 3.73 -10.52 -10.00
C VAL A 136 3.27 -11.95 -10.25
N GLY A 137 1.98 -12.13 -10.38
CA GLY A 137 1.41 -13.44 -10.65
C GLY A 137 0.24 -13.40 -11.62
N LEU A 138 -0.16 -14.58 -12.09
CA LEU A 138 -1.40 -14.75 -12.82
C LEU A 138 -2.55 -14.92 -11.84
N TYR A 139 -3.62 -14.17 -12.05
CA TYR A 139 -4.79 -14.26 -11.17
C TYR A 139 -5.38 -15.68 -11.13
N ARG A 140 -5.32 -16.43 -12.25
CA ARG A 140 -5.74 -17.83 -12.31
C ARG A 140 -4.99 -18.75 -11.33
N ASN A 141 -3.77 -18.40 -10.95
CA ASN A 141 -2.93 -19.19 -10.04
C ASN A 141 -3.03 -18.72 -8.58
N SER A 142 -3.77 -17.64 -8.30
CA SER A 142 -4.00 -17.19 -6.93
C SER A 142 -4.83 -18.24 -6.17
N PRO A 143 -4.36 -18.76 -5.02
CA PRO A 143 -5.08 -19.78 -4.26
C PRO A 143 -6.41 -19.27 -3.68
N ASP A 144 -6.47 -17.98 -3.40
CA ASP A 144 -7.62 -17.33 -2.75
C ASP A 144 -8.52 -16.58 -3.75
N LYS A 145 -8.33 -16.82 -5.06
CA LYS A 145 -9.11 -16.11 -6.07
C LYS A 145 -10.57 -16.54 -6.06
N PRO A 146 -11.49 -15.60 -5.88
CA PRO A 146 -12.92 -15.87 -5.99
C PRO A 146 -13.39 -15.71 -7.46
N TRP A 147 -12.90 -16.55 -8.37
CA TRP A 147 -13.21 -16.45 -9.80
C TRP A 147 -14.70 -16.30 -10.09
N ASP A 148 -15.48 -17.24 -9.55
CA ASP A 148 -16.93 -17.30 -9.82
C ASP A 148 -17.67 -16.11 -9.19
N GLU A 149 -17.16 -15.58 -8.08
CA GLU A 149 -17.71 -14.40 -7.45
C GLU A 149 -17.43 -13.11 -8.21
N ILE A 150 -16.24 -13.02 -8.83
CA ILE A 150 -15.78 -11.83 -9.53
C ILE A 150 -16.24 -11.79 -10.98
N TYR A 151 -16.06 -12.89 -11.72
CA TYR A 151 -16.32 -12.94 -13.15
C TYR A 151 -17.62 -13.68 -13.51
N GLY A 152 -18.14 -14.54 -12.64
CA GLY A 152 -19.29 -15.41 -12.94
C GLY A 152 -18.98 -16.48 -13.96
N ASP A 153 -20.02 -17.20 -14.41
CA ASP A 153 -19.88 -18.35 -15.32
C ASP A 153 -19.70 -17.96 -16.80
N THR A 154 -19.78 -16.66 -17.12
CA THR A 154 -19.84 -16.18 -18.51
C THR A 154 -18.55 -15.64 -19.07
N GLU A 155 -17.48 -15.59 -18.25
CA GLU A 155 -16.21 -15.02 -18.68
C GLU A 155 -15.44 -15.96 -19.62
N THR A 156 -14.76 -15.36 -20.59
CA THR A 156 -13.97 -16.09 -21.57
C THR A 156 -12.68 -16.63 -20.95
N ASP A 157 -12.17 -17.72 -21.51
CA ASP A 157 -10.88 -18.31 -21.10
C ASP A 157 -9.73 -17.29 -21.13
N ARG A 158 -9.78 -16.33 -22.08
CA ARG A 158 -8.81 -15.24 -22.18
C ARG A 158 -8.77 -14.36 -20.94
N LEU A 159 -9.93 -13.98 -20.41
CA LEU A 159 -10.04 -13.17 -19.20
C LEU A 159 -9.51 -13.91 -17.99
N LYS A 160 -9.95 -15.17 -17.84
CA LYS A 160 -9.56 -16.00 -16.71
C LYS A 160 -8.07 -16.33 -16.68
N ASN A 161 -7.46 -16.49 -17.84
CA ASN A 161 -6.09 -16.97 -17.94
C ASN A 161 -5.05 -15.87 -18.18
N GLY A 162 -5.48 -14.69 -18.62
CA GLY A 162 -4.58 -13.62 -19.01
C GLY A 162 -4.43 -12.48 -18.01
N GLU A 163 -5.33 -12.39 -17.03
CA GLU A 163 -5.26 -11.35 -16.00
C GLU A 163 -4.07 -11.58 -15.07
N ALA A 164 -3.31 -10.51 -14.83
CA ALA A 164 -2.20 -10.52 -13.90
C ALA A 164 -2.53 -9.68 -12.66
N PHE A 165 -1.81 -9.91 -11.60
CA PHE A 165 -1.78 -9.02 -10.45
C PHE A 165 -0.33 -8.69 -10.08
N ALA A 166 -0.14 -7.53 -9.49
CA ALA A 166 1.11 -7.15 -8.83
C ALA A 166 0.84 -6.96 -7.34
N THR A 167 1.62 -7.65 -6.50
CA THR A 167 1.60 -7.45 -5.06
C THR A 167 2.54 -6.30 -4.71
N VAL A 168 2.02 -5.28 -4.05
CA VAL A 168 2.81 -4.12 -3.62
C VAL A 168 2.70 -3.89 -2.13
N THR A 169 3.77 -3.43 -1.53
CA THR A 169 3.85 -3.10 -0.10
C THR A 169 4.32 -1.66 0.07
N ASN A 170 3.74 -0.95 1.02
CA ASN A 170 4.27 0.32 1.50
C ASN A 170 5.13 0.08 2.74
N ALA A 171 6.45 0.13 2.58
CA ALA A 171 7.41 -0.02 3.68
C ALA A 171 7.74 1.31 4.38
N GLY A 172 7.17 2.42 3.90
CA GLY A 172 7.39 3.75 4.43
C GLY A 172 6.53 4.10 5.63
N THR A 173 6.61 5.34 6.05
CA THR A 173 5.91 5.92 7.21
C THR A 173 4.68 6.75 6.80
N GLY A 174 4.54 7.09 5.53
CA GLY A 174 3.42 7.85 4.98
C GLY A 174 2.57 7.05 4.00
N PRO A 175 1.28 7.36 3.84
CA PRO A 175 0.40 6.72 2.86
C PRO A 175 0.72 7.20 1.44
N ASP A 176 0.50 6.34 0.44
CA ASP A 176 0.53 6.73 -0.97
C ASP A 176 -0.70 6.18 -1.72
N ALA A 177 -0.90 6.64 -2.94
CA ALA A 177 -1.87 6.09 -3.85
C ALA A 177 -1.18 5.64 -5.14
N ILE A 178 -1.37 4.39 -5.48
CA ILE A 178 -0.97 3.87 -6.78
C ILE A 178 -2.03 4.31 -7.79
N VAL A 179 -1.59 4.94 -8.86
CA VAL A 179 -2.46 5.55 -9.88
C VAL A 179 -2.36 4.88 -11.24
N GLU A 180 -1.29 4.12 -11.48
CA GLU A 180 -1.10 3.37 -12.73
C GLU A 180 -0.39 2.03 -12.49
N LEU A 181 -0.77 1.01 -13.27
CA LEU A 181 -0.14 -0.31 -13.35
C LEU A 181 0.11 -0.67 -14.82
N VAL A 182 1.37 -0.97 -15.15
CA VAL A 182 1.82 -1.29 -16.51
C VAL A 182 2.64 -2.58 -16.52
N PHE A 183 2.50 -3.35 -17.60
CA PHE A 183 3.34 -4.51 -17.90
C PHE A 183 3.96 -4.33 -19.29
N SER A 184 5.29 -4.35 -19.39
CA SER A 184 6.02 -4.14 -20.63
C SER A 184 7.12 -5.17 -20.82
N GLY A 185 7.60 -5.33 -22.06
CA GLY A 185 8.64 -6.31 -22.40
C GLY A 185 8.06 -7.62 -22.93
N ASP A 186 8.65 -8.72 -22.55
CA ASP A 186 8.37 -10.06 -23.14
C ASP A 186 7.13 -10.73 -22.55
N VAL A 187 6.00 -10.04 -22.63
CA VAL A 187 4.67 -10.59 -22.34
C VAL A 187 3.85 -10.70 -23.63
N PRO A 188 2.88 -11.65 -23.72
CA PRO A 188 2.07 -11.84 -24.92
C PRO A 188 1.33 -10.59 -25.38
N ASN A 189 0.94 -9.73 -24.46
CA ASN A 189 0.19 -8.51 -24.73
C ASN A 189 0.75 -7.34 -23.91
N PRO A 190 1.94 -6.81 -24.27
CA PRO A 190 2.53 -5.70 -23.55
C PRO A 190 1.66 -4.46 -23.66
N ILE A 191 1.52 -3.74 -22.56
CA ILE A 191 0.69 -2.55 -22.46
C ILE A 191 1.52 -1.42 -21.88
N GLU A 192 2.05 -0.60 -22.78
CA GLU A 192 2.84 0.57 -22.41
C GLU A 192 1.96 1.79 -22.09
N ASN A 193 0.73 1.83 -22.62
CA ASN A 193 -0.23 2.89 -22.39
C ASN A 193 -1.56 2.26 -21.99
N PRO A 194 -1.77 2.00 -20.70
CA PRO A 194 -2.97 1.33 -20.25
C PRO A 194 -4.21 2.21 -20.40
N ARG A 195 -5.37 1.58 -20.55
CA ARG A 195 -6.63 2.31 -20.51
C ARG A 195 -6.92 2.71 -19.05
N GLY A 196 -6.97 4.02 -18.80
CA GLY A 196 -7.18 4.56 -17.45
C GLY A 196 -5.96 4.30 -16.57
N SER A 197 -6.16 3.71 -15.40
CA SER A 197 -5.10 3.39 -14.44
C SER A 197 -4.35 2.08 -14.74
N GLY A 198 -4.74 1.34 -15.74
CA GLY A 198 -4.25 -0.04 -15.93
C GLY A 198 -4.77 -1.05 -14.90
N MET A 199 -5.46 -0.58 -13.87
CA MET A 199 -6.05 -1.41 -12.82
C MET A 199 -7.54 -1.66 -13.04
N TYR A 200 -8.01 -2.83 -12.61
CA TYR A 200 -9.40 -3.24 -12.79
C TYR A 200 -10.36 -2.43 -11.90
N GLU A 201 -11.38 -1.85 -12.52
CA GLU A 201 -12.48 -1.09 -11.89
C GLU A 201 -12.07 -0.01 -10.88
N THR A 202 -10.82 0.42 -10.85
CA THR A 202 -10.36 1.49 -9.97
C THR A 202 -9.47 2.49 -10.69
N LYS A 203 -9.49 3.74 -10.21
CA LYS A 203 -8.59 4.78 -10.71
C LYS A 203 -7.33 4.90 -9.86
N GLN A 204 -7.38 4.43 -8.64
CA GLN A 204 -6.28 4.45 -7.70
C GLN A 204 -6.52 3.45 -6.57
N VAL A 205 -5.44 2.98 -5.96
CA VAL A 205 -5.43 2.17 -4.74
C VAL A 205 -4.59 2.90 -3.71
N VAL A 206 -5.18 3.22 -2.57
CA VAL A 206 -4.44 3.80 -1.43
C VAL A 206 -3.76 2.67 -0.68
N VAL A 207 -2.48 2.86 -0.37
CA VAL A 207 -1.66 1.91 0.39
C VAL A 207 -1.09 2.61 1.62
N SER A 208 -1.62 2.25 2.78
CA SER A 208 -1.20 2.79 4.08
C SER A 208 0.18 2.27 4.48
N PRO A 209 0.89 2.94 5.42
CA PRO A 209 2.13 2.41 5.98
C PRO A 209 1.99 0.97 6.47
N GLY A 210 2.90 0.09 6.05
CA GLY A 210 2.92 -1.34 6.39
C GLY A 210 1.86 -2.19 5.69
N GLU A 211 1.01 -1.61 4.84
CA GLU A 211 -0.02 -2.34 4.11
C GLU A 211 0.56 -3.03 2.87
N THR A 212 0.05 -4.22 2.57
CA THR A 212 0.31 -4.96 1.34
C THR A 212 -1.01 -5.18 0.60
N VAL A 213 -1.03 -4.91 -0.69
CA VAL A 213 -2.23 -5.02 -1.54
C VAL A 213 -1.90 -5.68 -2.87
N ASP A 214 -2.89 -6.35 -3.45
CA ASP A 214 -2.82 -6.87 -4.81
C ASP A 214 -3.52 -5.91 -5.78
N LEU A 215 -2.82 -5.56 -6.85
CA LEU A 215 -3.29 -4.70 -7.93
C LEU A 215 -3.63 -5.58 -9.13
N PHE A 216 -4.90 -5.72 -9.44
CA PHE A 216 -5.35 -6.52 -10.59
C PHE A 216 -5.32 -5.68 -11.87
N SER A 217 -4.74 -6.22 -12.94
CA SER A 217 -4.70 -5.56 -14.24
C SER A 217 -6.10 -5.48 -14.87
N ASN A 218 -6.41 -4.37 -15.54
CA ASN A 218 -7.59 -4.25 -16.39
C ASN A 218 -7.35 -4.72 -17.84
N SER A 219 -6.14 -5.14 -18.09
CA SER A 219 -5.64 -5.72 -19.32
C SER A 219 -5.25 -7.17 -19.07
N PHE A 220 -4.93 -7.87 -20.15
CA PHE A 220 -4.53 -9.27 -20.09
C PHE A 220 -3.10 -9.42 -20.61
N PRO A 221 -2.08 -8.99 -19.85
CA PRO A 221 -0.70 -9.01 -20.33
C PRO A 221 -0.26 -10.40 -20.76
N PHE A 222 -0.76 -11.45 -20.10
CA PHE A 222 -0.45 -12.85 -20.43
C PHE A 222 -1.53 -13.54 -21.27
N GLY A 223 -2.55 -12.84 -21.73
CA GLY A 223 -3.76 -13.40 -22.35
C GLY A 223 -3.87 -13.31 -23.85
N SER A 224 -2.83 -12.93 -24.56
CA SER A 224 -2.87 -12.81 -26.01
C SER A 224 -2.23 -14.04 -26.68
N GLU A 225 -2.94 -14.59 -27.69
CA GLU A 225 -2.33 -15.35 -28.74
C GLU A 225 -1.59 -14.34 -29.64
N SER A 226 -0.42 -13.91 -29.20
CA SER A 226 0.31 -12.84 -29.87
C SER A 226 1.00 -13.38 -31.11
N GLU A 227 0.66 -12.84 -32.28
CA GLU A 227 1.45 -13.01 -33.52
C GLU A 227 2.87 -12.40 -33.39
N LYS A 228 3.20 -11.75 -32.28
CA LYS A 228 4.45 -11.02 -32.07
C LYS A 228 5.52 -11.74 -31.25
N GLY A 229 5.34 -13.01 -31.02
CA GLY A 229 6.50 -13.86 -30.68
C GLY A 229 6.73 -14.22 -29.23
N MET A 230 6.12 -13.58 -28.25
CA MET A 230 6.20 -14.01 -26.86
C MET A 230 4.87 -14.58 -26.40
N GLY A 231 4.88 -15.81 -25.99
CA GLY A 231 3.69 -16.52 -25.53
C GLY A 231 3.90 -18.01 -25.47
N CYS A 232 2.83 -18.71 -25.22
CA CYS A 232 2.81 -20.15 -25.05
C CYS A 232 3.15 -20.89 -26.35
N SER A 233 4.04 -21.84 -26.26
CA SER A 233 4.53 -22.67 -27.36
C SER A 233 4.85 -24.04 -26.85
N THR A 234 4.62 -25.10 -27.70
CA THR A 234 4.98 -26.47 -27.37
C THR A 234 6.49 -26.69 -27.22
N ASP A 235 7.29 -25.82 -27.85
CA ASP A 235 8.76 -25.87 -27.75
C ASP A 235 9.29 -25.08 -26.55
N GLY A 236 8.41 -24.41 -25.82
CA GLY A 236 8.75 -23.47 -24.75
C GLY A 236 9.18 -22.11 -25.30
N ASN A 237 9.13 -21.10 -24.45
CA ASN A 237 9.59 -19.74 -24.72
C ASN A 237 9.99 -19.09 -23.41
N SER A 238 10.90 -18.11 -23.43
CA SER A 238 11.31 -17.39 -22.23
C SER A 238 11.71 -15.96 -22.58
N GLY A 239 11.59 -15.08 -21.61
CA GLY A 239 11.95 -13.68 -21.78
C GLY A 239 11.97 -12.94 -20.45
N GLN A 240 12.04 -11.63 -20.53
CA GLN A 240 12.01 -10.76 -19.37
C GLN A 240 10.98 -9.64 -19.56
N PHE A 241 10.23 -9.35 -18.51
CA PHE A 241 9.29 -8.25 -18.53
C PHE A 241 9.48 -7.34 -17.31
N THR A 242 8.88 -6.17 -17.37
CA THR A 242 8.89 -5.19 -16.30
C THR A 242 7.47 -4.88 -15.87
N ALA A 243 7.20 -4.97 -14.58
CA ALA A 243 6.04 -4.37 -13.94
C ALA A 243 6.42 -2.96 -13.49
N LEU A 244 5.53 -1.99 -13.75
CA LEU A 244 5.67 -0.59 -13.32
C LEU A 244 4.41 -0.18 -12.59
N VAL A 245 4.57 0.50 -11.47
CA VAL A 245 3.50 1.21 -10.77
C VAL A 245 3.86 2.68 -10.66
N GLU A 246 2.91 3.58 -10.98
CA GLU A 246 3.04 5.00 -10.69
C GLU A 246 2.34 5.35 -9.40
N THR A 247 2.96 6.23 -8.61
CA THR A 247 2.46 6.67 -7.32
C THR A 247 2.18 8.17 -7.33
N ARG A 248 1.31 8.62 -6.44
CA ARG A 248 0.88 10.02 -6.40
C ARG A 248 1.84 10.92 -5.64
N VAL A 249 2.34 10.49 -4.48
CA VAL A 249 3.16 11.34 -3.62
C VAL A 249 4.54 11.55 -4.23
N ASN A 250 5.23 10.46 -4.61
CA ASN A 250 6.57 10.57 -5.19
C ASN A 250 6.56 10.92 -6.67
N GLY A 251 5.44 10.70 -7.39
CA GLY A 251 5.29 11.02 -8.81
C GLY A 251 6.24 10.27 -9.74
N ASN A 252 6.95 9.27 -9.23
CA ASN A 252 7.92 8.47 -9.98
C ASN A 252 7.39 7.05 -10.20
N GLY A 253 7.66 6.50 -11.38
CA GLY A 253 7.39 5.10 -11.67
C GLY A 253 8.36 4.19 -10.92
N ILE A 254 7.81 3.22 -10.19
CA ILE A 254 8.57 2.17 -9.52
C ILE A 254 8.51 0.95 -10.42
N THR A 255 9.67 0.42 -10.79
CA THR A 255 9.77 -0.72 -11.71
C THR A 255 10.43 -1.90 -11.04
N LYS A 256 10.00 -3.11 -11.43
CA LYS A 256 10.67 -4.37 -11.08
C LYS A 256 10.68 -5.29 -12.30
N ALA A 257 11.84 -5.87 -12.58
CA ALA A 257 12.01 -6.83 -13.66
C ALA A 257 11.73 -8.25 -13.16
N PHE A 258 11.16 -9.07 -14.06
CA PHE A 258 10.84 -10.46 -13.82
C PHE A 258 11.24 -11.30 -15.03
N ASP A 259 11.79 -12.47 -14.79
CA ASP A 259 11.95 -13.50 -15.80
C ASP A 259 10.63 -14.27 -15.98
N VAL A 260 10.32 -14.63 -17.22
CA VAL A 260 9.11 -15.38 -17.56
C VAL A 260 9.43 -16.55 -18.46
N GLU A 261 8.86 -17.70 -18.14
CA GLU A 261 8.94 -18.91 -18.95
C GLU A 261 7.52 -19.38 -19.33
N TYR A 262 7.35 -19.70 -20.62
CA TYR A 262 6.10 -20.20 -21.19
C TYR A 262 6.32 -21.64 -21.65
N SER A 263 5.40 -22.53 -21.31
CA SER A 263 5.47 -23.93 -21.72
C SER A 263 4.08 -24.52 -21.96
N GLY A 264 4.00 -25.56 -22.78
CA GLY A 264 2.77 -26.28 -23.08
C GLY A 264 2.07 -25.81 -24.35
N SER A 265 0.75 -25.74 -24.33
CA SER A 265 -0.07 -25.46 -25.51
C SER A 265 -0.06 -23.97 -25.88
N GLU A 266 -0.28 -23.66 -27.15
CA GLU A 266 -0.56 -22.29 -27.60
C GLU A 266 -1.87 -21.71 -27.03
N LYS A 267 -2.73 -22.57 -26.50
CA LYS A 267 -3.96 -22.14 -25.82
C LYS A 267 -3.64 -21.71 -24.39
N MET A 268 -4.04 -20.53 -24.02
CA MET A 268 -3.82 -19.99 -22.68
C MET A 268 -4.33 -20.88 -21.55
N SER A 269 -5.42 -21.62 -21.76
CA SER A 269 -5.94 -22.56 -20.76
C SER A 269 -4.98 -23.71 -20.41
N ASP A 270 -4.12 -24.08 -21.36
CA ASP A 270 -3.21 -25.22 -21.26
C ASP A 270 -1.73 -24.77 -21.30
N CYS A 271 -1.49 -23.48 -21.19
CA CYS A 271 -0.16 -22.88 -21.12
C CYS A 271 0.24 -22.68 -19.66
N GLU A 272 1.41 -23.17 -19.31
CA GLU A 272 2.05 -22.88 -18.03
C GLU A 272 2.92 -21.65 -18.18
N VAL A 273 2.75 -20.70 -17.27
CA VAL A 273 3.54 -19.48 -17.21
C VAL A 273 4.19 -19.43 -15.83
N ALA A 274 5.51 -19.52 -15.80
CA ALA A 274 6.31 -19.37 -14.60
C ALA A 274 6.92 -17.95 -14.59
N ILE A 275 6.75 -17.23 -13.48
CA ILE A 275 7.28 -15.89 -13.28
C ILE A 275 8.20 -15.95 -12.07
N THR A 276 9.41 -15.42 -12.20
CA THR A 276 10.41 -15.33 -11.13
C THR A 276 11.06 -13.96 -11.13
N GLU A 277 11.57 -13.54 -10.00
CA GLU A 277 12.34 -12.28 -9.90
C GLU A 277 13.62 -12.40 -10.72
N ALA A 278 13.94 -11.37 -11.52
CA ALA A 278 15.09 -11.32 -12.42
C ALA A 278 16.40 -10.94 -11.68
#